data_fc3c1ff890f52b97d8f9512df27b633f
#
_entry.id   fc3c1ff890f52b97d8f9512df27b633f
#
_cell.length_a   1.000
_cell.length_b   1.000
_cell.length_c   1.000
_cell.angle_alpha   90.00
_cell.angle_beta   90.00
_cell.angle_gamma   90.00
#
_symmetry.space_group_name_H-M   'P 1'
#
loop_
_entity.id
_entity.type
_entity.pdbx_description
1 polymer ?
#
loop_
_entity_poly.entity_id
_entity_poly.type
_entity_poly.pdbx_seq_one_letter_code
_entity_poly.pdbx_strand_id
1 'polypeptide(L)'
;DPIYLINQIGNTYINTMGVPQAQNRLPEQADKTILVGSYQGLPNPGAHLCSNSYRKLGCLFARELWRYYSGNGDFTFRILKAVHREDKVYLSLTPRVAPLKFSAVYDKWTETLHADKGITLSDGAGTFSPEDFSVEIVSDRVIRINASRVLTGAVTVSLGDKSHNGTHNISDSSNE
;
A
#
# COMPACT_ATOMS: atom_id res chain seq x y z
N ASP A 1 17.52 23.29 8.85
CA ASP A 1 16.11 22.95 9.12
C ASP A 1 15.94 21.45 9.25
N PRO A 2 15.15 20.95 10.20
CA PRO A 2 14.96 19.52 10.42
C PRO A 2 14.23 18.85 9.27
N ILE A 3 14.54 17.57 9.05
CA ILE A 3 13.80 16.66 8.16
C ILE A 3 13.04 15.70 9.05
N TYR A 4 11.78 15.45 8.73
CA TYR A 4 10.93 14.54 9.46
C TYR A 4 10.75 13.24 8.66
N LEU A 5 11.28 12.16 9.20
CA LEU A 5 11.07 10.82 8.64
C LEU A 5 9.96 10.13 9.42
N ILE A 6 8.91 9.75 8.75
CA ILE A 6 7.77 9.06 9.34
C ILE A 6 7.54 7.71 8.68
N ASN A 7 7.05 6.76 9.45
CA ASN A 7 6.52 5.52 8.90
C ASN A 7 5.02 5.41 9.17
N GLN A 8 4.30 4.82 8.25
CA GLN A 8 2.89 4.55 8.44
C GLN A 8 2.72 3.45 9.48
N ILE A 9 1.94 3.75 10.51
CA ILE A 9 1.58 2.78 11.54
C ILE A 9 0.53 1.81 10.98
N GLY A 10 0.54 0.58 11.45
CA GLY A 10 -0.39 -0.43 10.97
C GLY A 10 -0.85 -1.40 12.06
N ASN A 11 -1.30 -2.60 11.68
CA ASN A 11 -1.72 -3.67 12.56
C ASN A 11 -2.90 -3.25 13.48
N THR A 12 -2.77 -3.36 14.79
CA THR A 12 -3.82 -3.09 15.77
C THR A 12 -4.48 -1.71 15.64
N TYR A 13 -3.75 -0.75 15.08
CA TYR A 13 -4.22 0.63 14.88
C TYR A 13 -5.00 0.85 13.58
N ILE A 14 -5.11 -0.14 12.72
CA ILE A 14 -5.88 -0.08 11.46
C ILE A 14 -7.38 0.07 11.72
N ASN A 15 -7.84 -0.29 12.90
CA ASN A 15 -9.26 -0.25 13.24
C ASN A 15 -9.91 1.11 13.04
N THR A 16 -9.15 2.19 13.13
CA THR A 16 -9.65 3.55 12.96
C THR A 16 -9.27 4.16 11.60
N MET A 17 -8.32 3.58 10.88
CA MET A 17 -7.75 4.05 9.60
C MET A 17 -7.30 5.54 9.59
N GLY A 18 -7.78 6.35 10.53
CA GLY A 18 -7.52 7.78 10.56
C GLY A 18 -6.03 8.12 10.69
N VAL A 19 -5.33 7.50 11.64
CA VAL A 19 -3.89 7.76 11.86
C VAL A 19 -3.04 7.28 10.70
N PRO A 20 -3.17 6.03 10.19
CA PRO A 20 -2.43 5.58 9.02
C PRO A 20 -2.66 6.45 7.78
N GLN A 21 -3.90 6.88 7.54
CA GLN A 21 -4.23 7.76 6.42
C GLN A 21 -3.63 9.16 6.57
N ALA A 22 -3.68 9.73 7.78
CA ALA A 22 -3.06 11.02 8.08
C ALA A 22 -1.54 10.96 7.84
N GLN A 23 -0.87 9.92 8.33
CA GLN A 23 0.56 9.71 8.10
C GLN A 23 0.90 9.58 6.61
N ASN A 24 0.06 8.89 5.83
CA ASN A 24 0.27 8.75 4.39
C ASN A 24 0.16 10.09 3.63
N ARG A 25 -0.67 11.00 4.10
CA ARG A 25 -0.89 12.33 3.49
C ARG A 25 0.07 13.41 4.00
N LEU A 26 0.74 13.17 5.12
CA LEU A 26 1.55 14.20 5.78
C LEU A 26 2.64 14.79 4.87
N PRO A 27 3.35 14.02 4.02
CA PRO A 27 4.33 14.59 3.09
C PRO A 27 3.75 15.59 2.08
N GLU A 28 2.46 15.51 1.80
CA GLU A 28 1.76 16.46 0.90
C GLU A 28 1.38 17.76 1.60
N GLN A 29 1.38 17.77 2.93
CA GLN A 29 0.88 18.86 3.77
C GLN A 29 1.98 19.57 4.56
N ALA A 30 3.13 18.92 4.74
CA ALA A 30 4.22 19.44 5.57
C ALA A 30 5.56 19.30 4.84
N ASP A 31 6.21 20.43 4.61
CA ASP A 31 7.53 20.49 4.00
C ASP A 31 8.55 19.62 4.77
N LYS A 32 9.49 19.05 4.03
CA LYS A 32 10.58 18.22 4.58
C LYS A 32 10.11 17.00 5.38
N THR A 33 8.88 16.55 5.15
CA THR A 33 8.37 15.31 5.69
C THR A 33 8.44 14.22 4.64
N ILE A 34 9.03 13.09 5.01
CA ILE A 34 9.24 11.94 4.12
C ILE A 34 8.52 10.73 4.73
N LEU A 35 7.62 10.13 3.99
CA LEU A 35 7.06 8.84 4.35
C LEU A 35 8.02 7.73 3.93
N VAL A 36 8.62 7.08 4.92
CA VAL A 36 9.57 5.98 4.72
C VAL A 36 8.88 4.74 4.16
N GLY A 37 7.64 4.54 4.53
CA GLY A 37 6.81 3.39 4.16
C GLY A 37 5.93 2.95 5.31
N SER A 38 5.31 1.79 5.17
CA SER A 38 4.58 1.14 6.26
C SER A 38 5.43 0.04 6.88
N TYR A 39 5.30 -0.20 8.17
CA TYR A 39 5.85 -1.40 8.77
C TYR A 39 4.94 -2.64 8.56
N GLN A 40 3.79 -2.45 7.93
CA GLN A 40 2.96 -3.56 7.46
C GLN A 40 3.74 -4.40 6.45
N GLY A 41 3.47 -5.69 6.46
CA GLY A 41 4.22 -6.62 5.61
C GLY A 41 5.61 -7.01 6.14
N LEU A 42 6.02 -6.49 7.30
CA LEU A 42 7.18 -6.98 8.05
C LEU A 42 6.72 -7.98 9.12
N PRO A 43 7.49 -9.06 9.40
CA PRO A 43 7.17 -10.00 10.48
C PRO A 43 6.94 -9.30 11.81
N ASN A 44 5.78 -9.50 12.41
CA ASN A 44 5.45 -8.90 13.70
C ASN A 44 4.50 -9.78 14.53
N PRO A 45 4.69 -9.85 15.86
CA PRO A 45 3.82 -10.62 16.75
C PRO A 45 2.54 -9.89 17.15
N GLY A 46 2.33 -8.67 16.71
CA GLY A 46 1.22 -7.81 17.12
C GLY A 46 1.52 -6.33 16.93
N ALA A 47 1.38 -5.53 17.98
CA ALA A 47 1.59 -4.09 17.93
C ALA A 47 3.06 -3.67 17.69
N HIS A 48 4.02 -4.55 17.97
CA HIS A 48 5.45 -4.29 17.85
C HIS A 48 6.10 -5.22 16.85
N LEU A 49 7.10 -4.71 16.14
CA LEU A 49 7.93 -5.49 15.24
C LEU A 49 8.88 -6.41 16.04
N CYS A 50 9.30 -7.52 15.46
CA CYS A 50 10.42 -8.30 15.98
C CYS A 50 11.75 -7.58 15.69
N SER A 51 12.84 -8.00 16.37
CA SER A 51 14.16 -7.34 16.27
C SER A 51 14.66 -7.23 14.83
N ASN A 52 14.51 -8.28 14.02
CA ASN A 52 14.93 -8.27 12.62
C ASN A 52 14.09 -7.30 11.78
N SER A 53 12.80 -7.20 12.05
CA SER A 53 11.90 -6.26 11.38
C SER A 53 12.21 -4.82 11.74
N TYR A 54 12.58 -4.52 12.99
CA TYR A 54 13.09 -3.21 13.38
C TYR A 54 14.39 -2.84 12.66
N ARG A 55 15.31 -3.80 12.48
CA ARG A 55 16.55 -3.58 11.72
C ARG A 55 16.24 -3.27 10.25
N LYS A 56 15.32 -4.02 9.63
CA LYS A 56 14.86 -3.76 8.26
C LYS A 56 14.20 -2.40 8.15
N LEU A 57 13.33 -2.02 9.09
CA LEU A 57 12.75 -0.68 9.13
C LEU A 57 13.82 0.40 9.22
N GLY A 58 14.85 0.22 10.04
CA GLY A 58 16.01 1.12 10.11
C GLY A 58 16.73 1.29 8.77
N CYS A 59 16.89 0.21 7.99
CA CYS A 59 17.45 0.28 6.64
C CYS A 59 16.54 1.09 5.69
N LEU A 60 15.22 0.95 5.82
CA LEU A 60 14.27 1.76 5.04
C LEU A 60 14.41 3.25 5.36
N PHE A 61 14.53 3.62 6.64
CA PHE A 61 14.77 5.00 7.05
C PHE A 61 16.09 5.54 6.48
N ALA A 62 17.17 4.78 6.59
CA ALA A 62 18.48 5.19 6.04
C ALA A 62 18.42 5.38 4.52
N ARG A 63 17.72 4.50 3.81
CA ARG A 63 17.53 4.58 2.35
C ARG A 63 16.80 5.86 1.94
N GLU A 64 15.70 6.19 2.60
CA GLU A 64 14.92 7.39 2.26
C GLU A 64 15.70 8.66 2.58
N LEU A 65 16.43 8.69 3.68
CA LEU A 65 17.31 9.80 4.01
C LEU A 65 18.42 9.99 2.97
N TRP A 66 19.05 8.89 2.54
CA TRP A 66 20.04 8.94 1.46
C TRP A 66 19.44 9.47 0.14
N ARG A 67 18.25 9.03 -0.21
CA ARG A 67 17.54 9.50 -1.41
C ARG A 67 17.24 10.99 -1.35
N TYR A 68 16.77 11.47 -0.21
CA TYR A 68 16.52 12.89 0.00
C TYR A 68 17.79 13.72 -0.26
N TYR A 69 18.90 13.36 0.36
CA TYR A 69 20.16 14.09 0.18
C TYR A 69 20.81 13.93 -1.20
N SER A 70 20.51 12.85 -1.92
CA SER A 70 20.97 12.64 -3.29
C SER A 70 20.10 13.35 -4.34
N GLY A 71 19.04 14.03 -3.95
CA GLY A 71 18.11 14.70 -4.88
C GLY A 71 17.22 13.75 -5.69
N ASN A 72 17.13 12.47 -5.30
CA ASN A 72 16.34 11.44 -6.02
C ASN A 72 14.85 11.43 -5.65
N GLY A 73 14.36 12.49 -5.01
CA GLY A 73 12.94 12.76 -4.82
C GLY A 73 12.22 11.92 -3.77
N ASP A 74 10.96 12.27 -3.54
CA ASP A 74 10.01 11.49 -2.73
C ASP A 74 9.38 10.39 -3.60
N PHE A 75 9.61 9.13 -3.24
CA PHE A 75 9.08 7.96 -3.95
C PHE A 75 8.17 7.13 -3.05
N THR A 76 7.22 7.78 -2.42
CA THR A 76 6.18 7.03 -1.71
C THR A 76 5.37 6.22 -2.71
N PHE A 77 5.30 4.90 -2.50
CA PHE A 77 4.42 4.02 -3.27
C PHE A 77 2.98 4.38 -2.96
N ARG A 78 2.24 4.89 -3.94
CA ARG A 78 0.87 5.36 -3.76
C ARG A 78 0.04 5.24 -5.02
N ILE A 79 -1.28 5.31 -4.85
CA ILE A 79 -2.23 5.44 -5.96
C ILE A 79 -2.21 6.90 -6.41
N LEU A 80 -1.83 7.13 -7.68
CA LEU A 80 -1.89 8.46 -8.32
C LEU A 80 -3.28 8.78 -8.86
N LYS A 81 -3.92 7.76 -9.43
CA LYS A 81 -5.20 7.93 -10.11
C LYS A 81 -5.98 6.62 -10.11
N ALA A 82 -7.27 6.72 -9.91
CA ALA A 82 -8.23 5.64 -10.10
C ALA A 82 -9.26 6.06 -11.16
N VAL A 83 -9.56 5.16 -12.08
CA VAL A 83 -10.58 5.35 -13.11
C VAL A 83 -11.37 4.07 -13.24
N HIS A 84 -12.71 4.14 -13.19
CA HIS A 84 -13.55 2.98 -13.49
C HIS A 84 -14.26 3.13 -14.84
N ARG A 85 -14.49 2.04 -15.51
CA ARG A 85 -15.28 1.91 -16.73
C ARG A 85 -16.03 0.58 -16.68
N GLU A 86 -17.36 0.65 -16.65
CA GLU A 86 -18.23 -0.54 -16.59
C GLU A 86 -17.87 -1.45 -15.41
N ASP A 87 -17.33 -2.63 -15.67
CA ASP A 87 -16.92 -3.65 -14.72
C ASP A 87 -15.43 -3.57 -14.33
N LYS A 88 -14.71 -2.53 -14.78
CA LYS A 88 -13.24 -2.43 -14.60
C LYS A 88 -12.84 -1.21 -13.82
N VAL A 89 -11.86 -1.37 -12.94
CA VAL A 89 -11.17 -0.27 -12.27
C VAL A 89 -9.67 -0.31 -12.62
N TYR A 90 -9.14 0.81 -13.05
CA TYR A 90 -7.71 0.98 -13.34
C TYR A 90 -7.08 1.88 -12.27
N LEU A 91 -6.04 1.38 -11.62
CA LEU A 91 -5.27 2.13 -10.63
C LEU A 91 -3.86 2.39 -11.19
N SER A 92 -3.54 3.66 -11.34
CA SER A 92 -2.17 4.09 -11.67
C SER A 92 -1.40 4.28 -10.36
N LEU A 93 -0.23 3.66 -10.26
CA LEU A 93 0.61 3.60 -9.07
C LEU A 93 1.98 4.25 -9.32
N THR A 94 2.69 4.59 -8.26
CA THR A 94 4.06 5.11 -8.29
C THR A 94 5.06 4.05 -7.81
N PRO A 95 5.43 3.01 -8.60
CA PRO A 95 6.49 2.12 -8.21
C PRO A 95 7.85 2.86 -8.23
N ARG A 96 8.72 2.56 -7.28
CA ARG A 96 10.09 3.06 -7.27
C ARG A 96 10.90 2.48 -8.39
N VAL A 97 10.75 1.18 -8.58
CA VAL A 97 11.39 0.40 -9.64
C VAL A 97 10.29 -0.37 -10.38
N ALA A 98 10.04 0.01 -11.61
CA ALA A 98 9.13 -0.73 -12.48
C ALA A 98 9.79 -2.06 -12.96
N PRO A 99 8.98 -3.07 -13.30
CA PRO A 99 7.53 -3.10 -13.26
C PRO A 99 6.96 -3.39 -11.87
N LEU A 100 5.66 -3.21 -11.73
CA LEU A 100 4.89 -3.75 -10.61
C LEU A 100 4.95 -5.28 -10.59
N LYS A 101 4.83 -5.85 -9.40
CA LYS A 101 4.68 -7.30 -9.21
C LYS A 101 3.71 -7.60 -8.06
N PHE A 102 3.20 -8.84 -8.02
CA PHE A 102 2.54 -9.36 -6.84
C PHE A 102 3.53 -10.17 -6.01
N SER A 103 3.65 -9.84 -4.74
CA SER A 103 4.56 -10.50 -3.80
C SER A 103 3.82 -10.87 -2.53
N ALA A 104 4.16 -12.03 -1.97
CA ALA A 104 3.72 -12.35 -0.62
C ALA A 104 4.27 -11.33 0.38
N VAL A 105 3.49 -11.04 1.40
CA VAL A 105 3.83 -10.14 2.51
C VAL A 105 3.54 -10.84 3.84
N TYR A 106 4.18 -10.37 4.89
CA TYR A 106 3.87 -10.91 6.21
C TYR A 106 2.58 -10.30 6.76
N ASP A 107 1.57 -11.14 6.98
CA ASP A 107 0.48 -10.87 7.88
C ASP A 107 0.85 -11.48 9.23
N LYS A 108 1.31 -10.64 10.16
CA LYS A 108 1.92 -11.04 11.43
C LYS A 108 3.18 -11.90 11.20
N TRP A 109 3.08 -13.21 11.42
CA TRP A 109 4.17 -14.19 11.25
C TRP A 109 4.04 -15.02 9.98
N THR A 110 2.92 -14.94 9.29
CA THR A 110 2.62 -15.78 8.14
C THR A 110 2.85 -14.99 6.86
N GLU A 111 3.67 -15.52 5.98
CA GLU A 111 3.83 -14.99 4.64
C GLU A 111 2.58 -15.32 3.82
N THR A 112 1.89 -14.29 3.35
CA THR A 112 0.56 -14.40 2.76
C THR A 112 0.50 -13.75 1.39
N LEU A 113 -0.05 -14.46 0.43
CA LEU A 113 -0.47 -13.93 -0.87
C LEU A 113 -2.00 -13.98 -0.92
N HIS A 114 -2.65 -12.86 -0.64
CA HIS A 114 -4.10 -12.76 -0.68
C HIS A 114 -4.63 -13.05 -2.08
N ALA A 115 -5.77 -13.73 -2.20
CA ALA A 115 -6.39 -14.02 -3.49
C ALA A 115 -6.76 -12.73 -4.24
N ASP A 116 -7.32 -11.76 -3.52
CA ASP A 116 -7.69 -10.41 -3.98
C ASP A 116 -6.53 -9.39 -3.95
N LYS A 117 -5.30 -9.85 -3.68
CA LYS A 117 -4.07 -9.02 -3.57
C LYS A 117 -4.12 -7.97 -2.46
N GLY A 118 -4.97 -8.16 -1.44
CA GLY A 118 -5.17 -7.22 -0.35
C GLY A 118 -5.97 -5.99 -0.77
N ILE A 119 -6.87 -6.16 -1.75
CA ILE A 119 -7.76 -5.13 -2.27
C ILE A 119 -9.17 -5.36 -1.72
N THR A 120 -9.79 -4.29 -1.26
CA THR A 120 -11.24 -4.24 -1.03
C THR A 120 -11.87 -3.36 -2.10
N LEU A 121 -12.86 -3.90 -2.81
CA LEU A 121 -13.66 -3.20 -3.82
C LEU A 121 -15.08 -3.04 -3.31
N SER A 122 -15.63 -1.84 -3.41
CA SER A 122 -17.06 -1.57 -3.14
C SER A 122 -17.62 -0.56 -4.14
N ASP A 123 -18.94 -0.62 -4.33
CA ASP A 123 -19.70 0.31 -5.16
C ASP A 123 -21.04 0.68 -4.49
N GLY A 124 -21.93 1.35 -5.21
CA GLY A 124 -23.24 1.75 -4.67
C GLY A 124 -24.14 0.58 -4.25
N ALA A 125 -23.87 -0.63 -4.71
CA ALA A 125 -24.61 -1.84 -4.33
C ALA A 125 -23.98 -2.60 -3.14
N GLY A 126 -22.75 -2.27 -2.74
CA GLY A 126 -22.08 -2.87 -1.58
C GLY A 126 -20.63 -3.29 -1.85
N THR A 127 -20.06 -4.04 -0.91
CA THR A 127 -18.70 -4.57 -1.00
C THR A 127 -18.70 -5.91 -1.73
N PHE A 128 -17.75 -6.07 -2.64
CA PHE A 128 -17.52 -7.33 -3.36
C PHE A 128 -16.79 -8.34 -2.47
N SER A 129 -17.15 -9.62 -2.60
CA SER A 129 -16.36 -10.71 -2.05
C SER A 129 -15.07 -10.90 -2.85
N PRO A 130 -14.00 -11.45 -2.26
CA PRO A 130 -12.72 -11.66 -2.97
C PRO A 130 -12.83 -12.49 -4.26
N GLU A 131 -13.80 -13.38 -4.34
CA GLU A 131 -14.10 -14.23 -5.52
C GLU A 131 -14.86 -13.47 -6.62
N ASP A 132 -15.45 -12.32 -6.31
CA ASP A 132 -16.26 -11.52 -7.23
C ASP A 132 -15.44 -10.56 -8.09
N PHE A 133 -14.13 -10.55 -7.95
CA PHE A 133 -13.25 -9.77 -8.82
C PHE A 133 -11.87 -10.42 -8.96
N SER A 134 -11.17 -10.04 -10.00
CA SER A 134 -9.76 -10.41 -10.20
C SER A 134 -8.89 -9.18 -10.34
N VAL A 135 -7.60 -9.34 -10.03
CA VAL A 135 -6.61 -8.26 -10.08
C VAL A 135 -5.46 -8.68 -10.98
N GLU A 136 -5.08 -7.82 -11.92
CA GLU A 136 -3.98 -8.06 -12.84
C GLU A 136 -3.12 -6.81 -13.04
N ILE A 137 -1.84 -7.02 -13.34
CA ILE A 137 -0.93 -5.96 -13.75
C ILE A 137 -1.03 -5.84 -15.26
N VAL A 138 -1.45 -4.67 -15.75
CA VAL A 138 -1.65 -4.42 -17.19
C VAL A 138 -0.55 -3.55 -17.80
N SER A 139 0.26 -2.92 -16.97
CA SER A 139 1.50 -2.24 -17.38
C SER A 139 2.42 -2.07 -16.18
N ASP A 140 3.62 -1.55 -16.43
CA ASP A 140 4.64 -1.31 -15.39
C ASP A 140 4.15 -0.54 -14.16
N ARG A 141 3.06 0.24 -14.32
CA ARG A 141 2.55 1.17 -13.30
C ARG A 141 1.05 1.09 -13.10
N VAL A 142 0.37 0.17 -13.77
CA VAL A 142 -1.09 0.11 -13.73
C VAL A 142 -1.56 -1.29 -13.39
N ILE A 143 -2.42 -1.38 -12.41
CA ILE A 143 -3.22 -2.59 -12.15
C ILE A 143 -4.64 -2.38 -12.64
N ARG A 144 -5.26 -3.47 -13.04
CA ARG A 144 -6.67 -3.54 -13.40
C ARG A 144 -7.39 -4.49 -12.44
N ILE A 145 -8.53 -4.05 -11.95
CA ILE A 145 -9.47 -4.87 -11.19
C ILE A 145 -10.63 -5.14 -12.14
N ASN A 146 -10.98 -6.40 -12.35
CA ASN A 146 -12.12 -6.82 -13.16
C ASN A 146 -13.18 -7.36 -12.21
N ALA A 147 -14.28 -6.64 -12.05
CA ALA A 147 -15.41 -7.05 -11.23
C ALA A 147 -16.29 -8.04 -11.98
N SER A 148 -17.03 -8.88 -11.27
CA SER A 148 -17.97 -9.87 -11.81
C SER A 148 -19.25 -9.24 -12.38
N ARG A 149 -19.48 -7.96 -12.13
CA ARG A 149 -20.61 -7.18 -12.63
C ARG A 149 -20.23 -5.73 -12.91
N VAL A 150 -21.08 -5.03 -13.65
CA VAL A 150 -20.95 -3.58 -13.87
C VAL A 150 -21.02 -2.84 -12.53
N LEU A 151 -20.10 -1.92 -12.33
CA LEU A 151 -20.01 -1.09 -11.12
C LEU A 151 -21.04 0.03 -11.16
N THR A 152 -21.67 0.31 -10.04
CA THR A 152 -22.75 1.29 -9.91
C THR A 152 -22.47 2.31 -8.81
N GLY A 153 -22.91 3.54 -9.01
CA GLY A 153 -22.76 4.61 -8.01
C GLY A 153 -21.30 4.95 -7.71
N ALA A 154 -21.03 5.29 -6.47
CA ALA A 154 -19.67 5.60 -6.02
C ALA A 154 -18.82 4.34 -5.88
N VAL A 155 -17.69 4.28 -6.57
CA VAL A 155 -16.76 3.16 -6.52
C VAL A 155 -15.59 3.50 -5.59
N THR A 156 -15.33 2.62 -4.63
CA THR A 156 -14.23 2.74 -3.68
C THR A 156 -13.30 1.54 -3.79
N VAL A 157 -12.00 1.81 -3.83
CA VAL A 157 -10.94 0.80 -3.76
C VAL A 157 -10.03 1.12 -2.59
N SER A 158 -9.79 0.14 -1.74
CA SER A 158 -8.85 0.22 -0.64
C SER A 158 -7.72 -0.79 -0.83
N LEU A 159 -6.50 -0.39 -0.51
CA LEU A 159 -5.33 -1.28 -0.46
C LEU A 159 -4.94 -1.49 0.99
N GLY A 160 -4.85 -2.75 1.42
CA GLY A 160 -4.42 -3.09 2.75
C GLY A 160 -5.29 -2.48 3.85
N ASP A 161 -6.59 -2.59 3.75
CA ASP A 161 -7.52 -2.11 4.77
C ASP A 161 -7.60 -3.07 5.98
N LYS A 162 -8.57 -2.84 6.84
CA LYS A 162 -8.80 -3.65 8.06
C LYS A 162 -9.01 -5.13 7.76
N SER A 163 -9.67 -5.48 6.66
CA SER A 163 -9.96 -6.88 6.29
C SER A 163 -8.68 -7.66 5.95
N HIS A 164 -7.63 -6.94 5.56
CA HIS A 164 -6.31 -7.47 5.21
C HIS A 164 -5.23 -7.13 6.25
N ASN A 165 -5.60 -6.77 7.48
CA ASN A 165 -4.68 -6.35 8.53
C ASN A 165 -3.69 -5.24 8.09
N GLY A 166 -4.06 -4.39 7.12
CA GLY A 166 -3.22 -3.33 6.59
C GLY A 166 -2.21 -3.80 5.55
N THR A 167 -2.28 -5.03 5.06
CA THR A 167 -1.34 -5.58 4.08
C THR A 167 -1.94 -5.67 2.69
N HIS A 168 -1.13 -5.49 1.67
CA HIS A 168 -1.47 -5.77 0.28
C HIS A 168 -0.27 -6.38 -0.45
N ASN A 169 -0.54 -7.12 -1.51
CA ASN A 169 0.48 -7.86 -2.24
C ASN A 169 1.05 -7.13 -3.46
N ILE A 170 0.68 -5.88 -3.67
CA ILE A 170 1.19 -5.08 -4.79
C ILE A 170 2.51 -4.45 -4.36
N SER A 171 3.56 -4.75 -5.07
CA SER A 171 4.90 -4.23 -4.82
C SER A 171 5.58 -3.81 -6.12
N ASP A 172 6.66 -3.09 -6.00
CA ASP A 172 7.54 -2.81 -7.12
C ASP A 172 8.67 -3.86 -7.25
N SER A 173 9.51 -3.71 -8.24
CA SER A 173 10.61 -4.65 -8.51
C SER A 173 11.90 -4.33 -7.78
N SER A 174 11.88 -3.51 -6.73
CA SER A 174 13.06 -3.16 -5.94
C SER A 174 13.65 -4.33 -5.12
N ASN A 175 12.94 -5.46 -5.03
CA ASN A 175 13.32 -6.63 -4.21
C ASN A 175 13.50 -6.32 -2.71
N GLU A 176 12.81 -5.33 -2.22
CA GLU A 176 12.89 -4.87 -0.83
C GLU A 176 11.56 -5.06 -0.08
#